data_367b2469e053bfeeb97b643d7a822614
#
_entry.id   367b2469e053bfeeb97b643d7a822614
#
_cell.length_a   1.000
_cell.length_b   1.000
_cell.length_c   1.000
_cell.angle_alpha   90.00
_cell.angle_beta   90.00
_cell.angle_gamma   90.00
#
_symmetry.space_group_name_H-M   'P 1'
#
loop_
_entity.id
_entity.type
_entity.pdbx_description
1 polymer ?
#
loop_
_entity_poly.entity_id
_entity_poly.type
_entity_poly.pdbx_seq_one_letter_code
_entity_poly.pdbx_strand_id
1 'polypeptide(L)'
;MVQETNGRKTGLLASLDWWTIAIYVALLIFGWVSVCGASYTFGDTDIFSLSTRSGMQIVWMATSIILGFVILMLDDRFYDTFSYVIYGVLLLLLFATIFNPHEIKGSRSWLVLGPIHVQPAEFAKFATALAVAKFMSTYGFDMQNWKHFAAALSIVVLPMLFIVAQKETGSALVYLSFFLMFYREGMPGGILFTGVAMILYFVIGIKYEQVLLWDTPTSLGKFAVLLMVQIFSAGMVYDYCKDKAKALQIASVSIGITLVFLLFSKFVIPFDIVWIQIGISILLIGYLLYHSLYTRMRNYFYILIFAIGSIAFFYSADFVLNNVMEPHQRVRINVLLGLDEDLAGAGYNVHQSEIAIGSGGLKGKGFLNGTQTKLKFVPEQDTDFIFCTVGEEEGFVGAAGVLLLFLALILRLIKLAERQPFSFGRIYGYCVLSIFLFHVFINVGMVLGLTPVIGIPLPFFSYGGSSLWGFTILLFIFLRIDASRNFTN
;
A
#
# COMPACT_ATOMS: atom_id res chain seq x y z
N MET A 1 -43.29 9.71 37.68
CA MET A 1 -42.03 10.47 37.86
C MET A 1 -41.07 10.00 36.78
N VAL A 2 -41.11 10.67 35.62
CA VAL A 2 -40.21 10.40 34.50
C VAL A 2 -38.95 11.19 34.81
N GLN A 3 -37.83 10.52 35.08
CA GLN A 3 -36.55 11.18 35.17
C GLN A 3 -36.14 11.61 33.73
N GLU A 4 -36.29 12.93 33.46
CA GLU A 4 -35.61 13.57 32.36
C GLU A 4 -34.09 13.42 32.58
N THR A 5 -33.46 12.45 31.90
CA THR A 5 -32.02 12.43 31.75
C THR A 5 -31.63 13.64 30.90
N ASN A 6 -31.14 14.67 31.56
CA ASN A 6 -30.51 15.84 30.97
C ASN A 6 -29.28 15.40 30.15
N GLY A 7 -29.51 14.94 28.94
CA GLY A 7 -28.45 14.72 27.94
C GLY A 7 -27.82 16.07 27.62
N ARG A 8 -26.75 16.45 28.34
CA ARG A 8 -25.90 17.57 27.94
C ARG A 8 -25.49 17.33 26.48
N LYS A 9 -26.05 18.17 25.59
CA LYS A 9 -25.54 18.29 24.22
C LYS A 9 -24.07 18.69 24.33
N THR A 10 -23.17 17.71 24.35
CA THR A 10 -21.73 17.98 24.32
C THR A 10 -21.45 18.71 23.02
N GLY A 11 -20.90 19.92 23.07
CA GLY A 11 -20.57 20.68 21.85
C GLY A 11 -19.63 19.87 20.96
N LEU A 12 -19.66 20.12 19.64
CA LEU A 12 -18.84 19.41 18.64
C LEU A 12 -17.37 19.31 19.09
N LEU A 13 -16.79 20.40 19.60
CA LEU A 13 -15.39 20.44 20.07
C LEU A 13 -15.11 19.48 21.23
N ALA A 14 -16.11 19.22 22.11
CA ALA A 14 -15.94 18.29 23.23
C ALA A 14 -16.03 16.82 22.79
N SER A 15 -16.61 16.55 21.62
CA SER A 15 -16.72 15.19 21.05
C SER A 15 -15.56 14.80 20.12
N LEU A 16 -14.71 15.77 19.72
CA LEU A 16 -13.54 15.52 18.87
C LEU A 16 -12.46 14.73 19.57
N ASP A 17 -11.76 13.90 18.80
CA ASP A 17 -10.59 13.17 19.27
C ASP A 17 -9.32 14.03 19.20
N TRP A 18 -9.06 14.77 20.28
CA TRP A 18 -7.92 15.67 20.37
C TRP A 18 -6.55 14.98 20.29
N TRP A 19 -6.47 13.70 20.67
CA TRP A 19 -5.24 12.93 20.52
C TRP A 19 -4.84 12.74 19.06
N THR A 20 -5.79 12.43 18.20
CA THR A 20 -5.53 12.32 16.76
C THR A 20 -5.14 13.68 16.17
N ILE A 21 -5.80 14.76 16.60
CA ILE A 21 -5.45 16.12 16.15
C ILE A 21 -4.03 16.51 16.64
N ALA A 22 -3.68 16.18 17.86
CA ALA A 22 -2.32 16.44 18.38
C ALA A 22 -1.24 15.69 17.59
N ILE A 23 -1.47 14.41 17.26
CA ILE A 23 -0.55 13.62 16.43
C ILE A 23 -0.46 14.22 15.01
N TYR A 24 -1.59 14.64 14.42
CA TYR A 24 -1.61 15.30 13.12
C TYR A 24 -0.76 16.57 13.12
N VAL A 25 -0.95 17.45 14.11
CA VAL A 25 -0.16 18.68 14.25
C VAL A 25 1.32 18.38 14.48
N ALA A 26 1.64 17.38 15.31
CA ALA A 26 3.02 16.95 15.52
C ALA A 26 3.67 16.49 14.21
N LEU A 27 3.00 15.66 13.41
CA LEU A 27 3.49 15.20 12.11
C LEU A 27 3.67 16.37 11.12
N LEU A 28 2.77 17.36 11.10
CA LEU A 28 2.92 18.56 10.28
C LEU A 28 4.17 19.36 10.66
N ILE A 29 4.40 19.58 11.96
CA ILE A 29 5.54 20.36 12.45
C ILE A 29 6.86 19.62 12.13
N PHE A 30 6.94 18.33 12.45
CA PHE A 30 8.13 17.52 12.13
C PHE A 30 8.37 17.42 10.62
N GLY A 31 7.29 17.26 9.83
CA GLY A 31 7.37 17.27 8.38
C GLY A 31 7.92 18.59 7.84
N TRP A 32 7.46 19.72 8.37
CA TRP A 32 7.96 21.03 7.97
C TRP A 32 9.44 21.21 8.32
N VAL A 33 9.88 20.81 9.52
CA VAL A 33 11.30 20.84 9.93
C VAL A 33 12.15 20.01 8.96
N SER A 34 11.68 18.82 8.58
CA SER A 34 12.39 17.95 7.62
C SER A 34 12.42 18.54 6.21
N VAL A 35 11.32 19.20 5.76
CA VAL A 35 11.30 19.92 4.48
C VAL A 35 12.27 21.10 4.49
N CYS A 36 12.43 21.80 5.63
CA CYS A 36 13.45 22.82 5.75
C CYS A 36 14.86 22.24 5.56
N GLY A 37 15.18 21.10 6.22
CA GLY A 37 16.45 20.41 6.04
C GLY A 37 16.69 19.97 4.59
N ALA A 38 15.67 19.37 3.96
CA ALA A 38 15.76 18.87 2.59
C ALA A 38 15.87 19.98 1.54
N SER A 39 15.25 21.13 1.75
CA SER A 39 15.23 22.23 0.78
C SER A 39 16.34 23.25 0.95
N TYR A 40 17.02 23.24 2.11
CA TYR A 40 18.07 24.19 2.44
C TYR A 40 19.29 24.02 1.53
N THR A 41 19.80 25.16 0.98
CA THR A 41 21.04 25.22 0.23
C THR A 41 22.03 26.16 0.93
N PHE A 42 23.34 25.88 0.76
CA PHE A 42 24.39 26.74 1.34
C PHE A 42 24.24 28.18 0.86
N GLY A 43 24.03 29.12 1.79
CA GLY A 43 23.85 30.54 1.50
C GLY A 43 22.41 31.04 1.46
N ASP A 44 21.41 30.16 1.55
CA ASP A 44 20.02 30.57 1.72
C ASP A 44 19.77 31.00 3.17
N THR A 45 19.41 32.28 3.38
CA THR A 45 19.15 32.82 4.69
C THR A 45 17.66 32.83 5.06
N ASP A 46 16.75 32.67 4.07
CA ASP A 46 15.32 32.85 4.26
C ASP A 46 14.50 31.57 4.15
N ILE A 47 14.45 30.80 5.24
CA ILE A 47 13.60 29.59 5.38
C ILE A 47 12.10 29.91 5.21
N PHE A 48 11.70 31.13 5.55
CA PHE A 48 10.28 31.58 5.52
C PHE A 48 9.88 32.24 4.21
N SER A 49 10.78 32.41 3.25
CA SER A 49 10.45 33.03 1.97
C SER A 49 9.46 32.16 1.18
N LEU A 50 8.40 32.78 0.64
CA LEU A 50 7.42 32.08 -0.23
C LEU A 50 8.01 31.59 -1.55
N SER A 51 9.22 32.00 -1.89
CA SER A 51 9.96 31.48 -3.04
C SER A 51 10.64 30.13 -2.75
N THR A 52 10.82 29.78 -1.46
CA THR A 52 11.41 28.51 -1.04
C THR A 52 10.35 27.44 -0.82
N ARG A 53 10.72 26.15 -0.94
CA ARG A 53 9.79 25.04 -0.65
C ARG A 53 9.38 25.01 0.83
N SER A 54 10.29 25.34 1.74
CA SER A 54 10.02 25.43 3.18
C SER A 54 8.97 26.49 3.53
N GLY A 55 9.07 27.69 2.95
CA GLY A 55 8.09 28.76 3.16
C GLY A 55 6.73 28.43 2.52
N MET A 56 6.74 27.85 1.31
CA MET A 56 5.50 27.43 0.64
C MET A 56 4.79 26.28 1.40
N GLN A 57 5.54 25.40 2.06
CA GLN A 57 4.96 24.35 2.91
C GLN A 57 4.16 24.93 4.08
N ILE A 58 4.55 26.07 4.65
CA ILE A 58 3.76 26.76 5.69
C ILE A 58 2.38 27.20 5.15
N VAL A 59 2.35 27.69 3.91
CA VAL A 59 1.07 28.06 3.25
C VAL A 59 0.19 26.81 3.07
N TRP A 60 0.77 25.70 2.63
CA TRP A 60 0.03 24.43 2.50
C TRP A 60 -0.47 23.90 3.85
N MET A 61 0.32 24.03 4.90
CA MET A 61 -0.09 23.66 6.26
C MET A 61 -1.24 24.55 6.77
N ALA A 62 -1.12 25.86 6.62
CA ALA A 62 -2.17 26.80 7.05
C ALA A 62 -3.49 26.52 6.29
N THR A 63 -3.43 26.37 4.97
CA THR A 63 -4.62 26.06 4.16
C THR A 63 -5.19 24.67 4.50
N SER A 64 -4.37 23.69 4.84
CA SER A 64 -4.81 22.35 5.28
C SER A 64 -5.52 22.39 6.62
N ILE A 65 -5.03 23.19 7.57
CA ILE A 65 -5.70 23.38 8.89
C ILE A 65 -7.05 24.06 8.69
N ILE A 66 -7.12 25.10 7.86
CA ILE A 66 -8.38 25.79 7.53
C ILE A 66 -9.35 24.80 6.87
N LEU A 67 -8.87 24.02 5.90
CA LEU A 67 -9.66 22.99 5.22
C LEU A 67 -10.21 21.96 6.22
N GLY A 68 -9.36 21.46 7.13
CA GLY A 68 -9.76 20.54 8.19
C GLY A 68 -10.85 21.15 9.09
N PHE A 69 -10.71 22.43 9.47
CA PHE A 69 -11.74 23.12 10.24
C PHE A 69 -13.07 23.24 9.47
N VAL A 70 -13.04 23.58 8.18
CA VAL A 70 -14.25 23.65 7.34
C VAL A 70 -14.93 22.28 7.26
N ILE A 71 -14.16 21.21 7.10
CA ILE A 71 -14.68 19.82 7.07
C ILE A 71 -15.38 19.47 8.38
N LEU A 72 -14.83 19.87 9.53
CA LEU A 72 -15.46 19.63 10.83
C LEU A 72 -16.78 20.42 11.02
N MET A 73 -16.96 21.54 10.34
CA MET A 73 -18.20 22.34 10.41
C MET A 73 -19.36 21.75 9.59
N LEU A 74 -19.05 20.94 8.57
CA LEU A 74 -20.07 20.25 7.77
C LEU A 74 -20.74 19.13 8.58
N ASP A 75 -22.01 18.85 8.29
CA ASP A 75 -22.72 17.75 8.93
C ASP A 75 -22.16 16.40 8.43
N ASP A 76 -22.09 15.38 9.30
CA ASP A 76 -21.70 14.02 8.93
C ASP A 76 -22.63 13.42 7.88
N ARG A 77 -23.94 13.74 7.93
CA ARG A 77 -24.93 13.34 6.92
C ARG A 77 -24.61 13.85 5.52
N PHE A 78 -23.90 14.96 5.41
CA PHE A 78 -23.43 15.48 4.13
C PHE A 78 -22.52 14.46 3.44
N TYR A 79 -21.55 13.91 4.15
CA TYR A 79 -20.60 12.95 3.59
C TYR A 79 -21.29 11.65 3.18
N ASP A 80 -22.24 11.16 3.97
CA ASP A 80 -23.00 9.96 3.64
C ASP A 80 -23.91 10.20 2.42
N THR A 81 -24.65 11.32 2.38
CA THR A 81 -25.59 11.60 1.31
C THR A 81 -24.92 11.87 -0.04
N PHE A 82 -23.84 12.64 -0.04
CA PHE A 82 -23.14 13.07 -1.26
C PHE A 82 -21.98 12.16 -1.67
N SER A 83 -21.76 11.03 -1.01
CA SER A 83 -20.66 10.11 -1.29
C SER A 83 -20.51 9.76 -2.78
N TYR A 84 -21.61 9.37 -3.44
CA TYR A 84 -21.58 9.02 -4.87
C TYR A 84 -21.43 10.22 -5.79
N VAL A 85 -21.93 11.38 -5.40
CA VAL A 85 -21.75 12.62 -6.17
C VAL A 85 -20.30 13.05 -6.14
N ILE A 86 -19.68 13.06 -4.95
CA ILE A 86 -18.26 13.37 -4.78
C ILE A 86 -17.40 12.39 -5.58
N TYR A 87 -17.70 11.11 -5.49
CA TYR A 87 -17.00 10.07 -6.24
C TYR A 87 -17.14 10.27 -7.77
N GLY A 88 -18.35 10.52 -8.27
CA GLY A 88 -18.61 10.76 -9.70
C GLY A 88 -17.88 11.99 -10.23
N VAL A 89 -17.88 13.11 -9.48
CA VAL A 89 -17.15 14.33 -9.85
C VAL A 89 -15.65 14.07 -9.94
N LEU A 90 -15.07 13.35 -8.96
CA LEU A 90 -13.63 13.08 -8.99
C LEU A 90 -13.25 12.03 -10.05
N LEU A 91 -14.13 11.08 -10.38
CA LEU A 91 -13.94 10.20 -11.53
C LEU A 91 -13.93 10.98 -12.85
N LEU A 92 -14.84 11.95 -13.02
CA LEU A 92 -14.85 12.83 -14.19
C LEU A 92 -13.57 13.67 -14.29
N LEU A 93 -13.07 14.18 -13.16
CA LEU A 93 -11.81 14.90 -13.12
C LEU A 93 -10.61 13.99 -13.47
N LEU A 94 -10.57 12.76 -12.94
CA LEU A 94 -9.55 11.78 -13.32
C LEU A 94 -9.62 11.43 -14.80
N PHE A 95 -10.82 11.25 -15.35
CA PHE A 95 -11.00 10.98 -16.78
C PHE A 95 -10.54 12.16 -17.63
N ALA A 96 -10.88 13.38 -17.24
CA ALA A 96 -10.49 14.59 -17.94
C ALA A 96 -8.96 14.79 -18.00
N THR A 97 -8.25 14.45 -16.93
CA THR A 97 -6.78 14.56 -16.88
C THR A 97 -6.03 13.60 -17.82
N ILE A 98 -6.64 12.49 -18.26
CA ILE A 98 -6.05 11.59 -19.25
C ILE A 98 -5.77 12.32 -20.56
N PHE A 99 -6.63 13.30 -20.91
CA PHE A 99 -6.52 14.09 -22.13
C PHE A 99 -5.72 15.38 -21.97
N ASN A 100 -5.10 15.59 -20.79
CA ASN A 100 -4.29 16.79 -20.56
C ASN A 100 -3.05 16.79 -21.46
N PRO A 101 -2.81 17.86 -22.25
CA PRO A 101 -1.63 17.96 -23.12
C PRO A 101 -0.33 18.15 -22.33
N HIS A 102 -0.39 18.61 -21.09
CA HIS A 102 0.80 18.88 -20.27
C HIS A 102 1.24 17.63 -19.51
N GLU A 103 2.40 17.10 -19.88
CA GLU A 103 3.07 16.04 -19.11
C GLU A 103 4.04 16.67 -18.11
N ILE A 104 3.89 16.34 -16.83
CA ILE A 104 4.82 16.74 -15.77
C ILE A 104 5.49 15.47 -15.24
N LYS A 105 6.82 15.40 -15.32
CA LYS A 105 7.62 14.23 -14.92
C LYS A 105 7.15 12.92 -15.57
N GLY A 106 6.68 12.99 -16.83
CA GLY A 106 6.24 11.81 -17.58
C GLY A 106 4.82 11.32 -17.27
N SER A 107 4.06 12.01 -16.40
CA SER A 107 2.67 11.69 -16.12
C SER A 107 1.71 12.82 -16.52
N ARG A 108 0.46 12.45 -16.87
CA ARG A 108 -0.63 13.38 -17.22
C ARG A 108 -1.61 13.57 -16.07
N SER A 109 -1.12 13.53 -14.83
CA SER A 109 -1.95 13.47 -13.62
C SER A 109 -2.21 14.85 -12.98
N TRP A 110 -1.65 15.93 -13.53
CA TRP A 110 -1.67 17.25 -12.92
C TRP A 110 -2.62 18.21 -13.63
N LEU A 111 -3.51 18.85 -12.86
CA LEU A 111 -4.28 20.00 -13.28
C LEU A 111 -3.53 21.27 -12.92
N VAL A 112 -3.17 22.05 -13.92
CA VAL A 112 -2.47 23.34 -13.76
C VAL A 112 -3.50 24.46 -13.70
N LEU A 113 -3.71 25.03 -12.51
CA LEU A 113 -4.63 26.14 -12.24
C LEU A 113 -3.81 27.40 -11.88
N GLY A 114 -3.18 28.01 -12.89
CA GLY A 114 -2.25 29.11 -12.65
C GLY A 114 -1.02 28.68 -11.87
N PRO A 115 -0.73 29.26 -10.69
CA PRO A 115 0.45 28.87 -9.89
C PRO A 115 0.22 27.56 -9.08
N ILE A 116 -0.99 27.05 -9.02
CA ILE A 116 -1.36 25.88 -8.23
C ILE A 116 -1.45 24.64 -9.12
N HIS A 117 -0.70 23.62 -8.78
CA HIS A 117 -0.77 22.31 -9.42
C HIS A 117 -1.55 21.36 -8.52
N VAL A 118 -2.67 20.85 -8.99
CA VAL A 118 -3.56 19.94 -8.24
C VAL A 118 -3.50 18.56 -8.90
N GLN A 119 -3.30 17.53 -8.08
CA GLN A 119 -3.30 16.14 -8.53
C GLN A 119 -4.61 15.46 -8.12
N PRO A 120 -5.58 15.26 -9.04
CA PRO A 120 -6.87 14.65 -8.71
C PRO A 120 -6.79 13.27 -8.09
N ALA A 121 -5.73 12.50 -8.38
CA ALA A 121 -5.51 11.17 -7.80
C ALA A 121 -5.41 11.22 -6.26
N GLU A 122 -4.88 12.31 -5.68
CA GLU A 122 -4.80 12.49 -4.24
C GLU A 122 -6.19 12.62 -3.60
N PHE A 123 -7.09 13.30 -4.28
CA PHE A 123 -8.47 13.50 -3.83
C PHE A 123 -9.36 12.29 -4.13
N ALA A 124 -9.09 11.56 -5.19
CA ALA A 124 -9.87 10.37 -5.54
C ALA A 124 -9.81 9.28 -4.46
N LYS A 125 -8.75 9.23 -3.65
CA LYS A 125 -8.64 8.28 -2.53
C LYS A 125 -9.77 8.44 -1.50
N PHE A 126 -10.03 9.68 -1.02
CA PHE A 126 -11.10 9.90 -0.05
C PHE A 126 -12.50 9.71 -0.66
N ALA A 127 -12.68 10.07 -1.93
CA ALA A 127 -13.96 9.87 -2.61
C ALA A 127 -14.27 8.40 -2.81
N THR A 128 -13.26 7.61 -3.17
CA THR A 128 -13.40 6.15 -3.26
C THR A 128 -13.72 5.54 -1.90
N ALA A 129 -13.05 6.00 -0.83
CA ALA A 129 -13.33 5.56 0.52
C ALA A 129 -14.78 5.86 0.95
N LEU A 130 -15.31 7.06 0.64
CA LEU A 130 -16.71 7.42 0.88
C LEU A 130 -17.68 6.54 0.09
N ALA A 131 -17.43 6.35 -1.21
CA ALA A 131 -18.30 5.57 -2.09
C ALA A 131 -18.36 4.09 -1.68
N VAL A 132 -17.21 3.49 -1.35
CA VAL A 132 -17.13 2.11 -0.86
C VAL A 132 -17.82 1.98 0.50
N ALA A 133 -17.59 2.91 1.43
CA ALA A 133 -18.24 2.91 2.73
C ALA A 133 -19.76 3.01 2.60
N LYS A 134 -20.26 3.88 1.73
CA LYS A 134 -21.69 4.03 1.42
C LYS A 134 -22.27 2.76 0.82
N PHE A 135 -21.60 2.17 -0.17
CA PHE A 135 -22.05 0.97 -0.83
C PHE A 135 -22.15 -0.23 0.14
N MET A 136 -21.08 -0.44 0.91
CA MET A 136 -21.00 -1.57 1.83
C MET A 136 -21.86 -1.40 3.10
N SER A 137 -22.26 -0.17 3.45
CA SER A 137 -23.18 0.10 4.56
C SER A 137 -24.66 -0.10 4.18
N THR A 138 -24.98 -0.39 2.93
CA THR A 138 -26.37 -0.61 2.47
C THR A 138 -26.94 -1.89 3.08
N TYR A 139 -28.22 -1.83 3.45
CA TYR A 139 -28.93 -2.99 4.02
C TYR A 139 -28.89 -4.21 3.08
N GLY A 140 -28.57 -5.37 3.65
CA GLY A 140 -28.45 -6.63 2.88
C GLY A 140 -27.11 -6.81 2.15
N PHE A 141 -26.12 -5.92 2.33
CA PHE A 141 -24.77 -6.13 1.81
C PHE A 141 -24.12 -7.32 2.52
N ASP A 142 -23.56 -8.24 1.73
CA ASP A 142 -22.80 -9.38 2.23
C ASP A 142 -21.51 -9.54 1.41
N MET A 143 -20.38 -9.46 2.09
CA MET A 143 -19.05 -9.57 1.50
C MET A 143 -18.75 -10.97 0.95
N GLN A 144 -19.44 -12.01 1.43
CA GLN A 144 -19.29 -13.37 0.93
C GLN A 144 -20.06 -13.60 -0.38
N ASN A 145 -21.01 -12.72 -0.69
CA ASN A 145 -21.69 -12.74 -1.97
C ASN A 145 -20.79 -12.15 -3.07
N TRP A 146 -20.41 -13.00 -4.04
CA TRP A 146 -19.53 -12.60 -5.13
C TRP A 146 -20.01 -11.36 -5.91
N LYS A 147 -21.30 -11.18 -6.10
CA LYS A 147 -21.87 -10.02 -6.80
C LYS A 147 -21.65 -8.73 -6.01
N HIS A 148 -21.86 -8.77 -4.69
CA HIS A 148 -21.62 -7.62 -3.82
C HIS A 148 -20.12 -7.30 -3.74
N PHE A 149 -19.27 -8.33 -3.59
CA PHE A 149 -17.83 -8.17 -3.60
C PHE A 149 -17.33 -7.56 -4.91
N ALA A 150 -17.74 -8.10 -6.06
CA ALA A 150 -17.35 -7.60 -7.37
C ALA A 150 -17.81 -6.14 -7.59
N ALA A 151 -19.00 -5.77 -7.12
CA ALA A 151 -19.48 -4.40 -7.19
C ALA A 151 -18.66 -3.45 -6.29
N ALA A 152 -18.34 -3.86 -5.04
CA ALA A 152 -17.47 -3.07 -4.16
C ALA A 152 -16.06 -2.93 -4.75
N LEU A 153 -15.51 -4.00 -5.29
CA LEU A 153 -14.22 -4.02 -5.96
C LEU A 153 -14.20 -3.10 -7.19
N SER A 154 -15.28 -3.07 -7.98
CA SER A 154 -15.36 -2.18 -9.15
C SER A 154 -15.28 -0.70 -8.80
N ILE A 155 -15.82 -0.28 -7.65
CA ILE A 155 -15.71 1.09 -7.14
C ILE A 155 -14.24 1.44 -6.85
N VAL A 156 -13.44 0.48 -6.40
CA VAL A 156 -12.01 0.69 -6.12
C VAL A 156 -11.15 0.62 -7.39
N VAL A 157 -11.46 -0.33 -8.28
CA VAL A 157 -10.67 -0.58 -9.49
C VAL A 157 -10.86 0.51 -10.54
N LEU A 158 -12.05 1.10 -10.64
CA LEU A 158 -12.34 2.10 -11.69
C LEU A 158 -11.44 3.35 -11.60
N PRO A 159 -11.29 4.05 -10.47
CA PRO A 159 -10.33 5.15 -10.37
C PRO A 159 -8.88 4.69 -10.54
N MET A 160 -8.52 3.49 -10.05
CA MET A 160 -7.20 2.90 -10.24
C MET A 160 -6.86 2.77 -11.74
N LEU A 161 -7.79 2.30 -12.57
CA LEU A 161 -7.60 2.17 -14.02
C LEU A 161 -7.37 3.55 -14.69
N PHE A 162 -8.10 4.58 -14.29
CA PHE A 162 -7.89 5.93 -14.81
C PHE A 162 -6.51 6.48 -14.43
N ILE A 163 -6.08 6.24 -13.19
CA ILE A 163 -4.76 6.67 -12.70
C ILE A 163 -3.64 5.94 -13.48
N VAL A 164 -3.79 4.63 -13.72
CA VAL A 164 -2.84 3.87 -14.57
C VAL A 164 -2.79 4.42 -15.99
N ALA A 165 -3.96 4.78 -16.57
CA ALA A 165 -4.01 5.40 -17.90
C ALA A 165 -3.32 6.77 -17.98
N GLN A 166 -3.18 7.49 -16.84
CA GLN A 166 -2.40 8.72 -16.70
C GLN A 166 -0.89 8.48 -16.56
N LYS A 167 -0.43 7.22 -16.60
CA LYS A 167 0.95 6.79 -16.33
C LYS A 167 1.43 7.06 -14.88
N GLU A 168 0.50 7.11 -13.93
CA GLU A 168 0.77 7.38 -12.51
C GLU A 168 0.65 6.08 -11.70
N THR A 169 1.63 5.17 -11.84
CA THR A 169 1.58 3.84 -11.22
C THR A 169 1.66 3.88 -9.71
N GLY A 170 2.38 4.86 -9.14
CA GLY A 170 2.53 5.02 -7.69
C GLY A 170 1.20 5.23 -6.98
N SER A 171 0.45 6.25 -7.40
CA SER A 171 -0.87 6.55 -6.85
C SER A 171 -1.89 5.43 -7.08
N ALA A 172 -1.77 4.69 -8.21
CA ALA A 172 -2.64 3.54 -8.48
C ALA A 172 -2.43 2.38 -7.49
N LEU A 173 -1.17 2.10 -7.12
CA LEU A 173 -0.85 1.02 -6.18
C LEU A 173 -1.44 1.24 -4.78
N VAL A 174 -1.68 2.49 -4.38
CA VAL A 174 -2.32 2.81 -3.10
C VAL A 174 -3.72 2.17 -2.99
N TYR A 175 -4.43 1.99 -4.10
CA TYR A 175 -5.75 1.35 -4.10
C TYR A 175 -5.71 -0.13 -3.69
N LEU A 176 -4.55 -0.79 -3.75
CA LEU A 176 -4.39 -2.14 -3.18
C LEU A 176 -4.58 -2.16 -1.66
N SER A 177 -4.38 -1.03 -0.99
CA SER A 177 -4.62 -0.92 0.44
C SER A 177 -6.07 -1.24 0.85
N PHE A 178 -7.05 -1.00 -0.04
CA PHE A 178 -8.46 -1.31 0.22
C PHE A 178 -8.73 -2.79 0.47
N PHE A 179 -7.84 -3.69 0.01
CA PHE A 179 -7.94 -5.13 0.32
C PHE A 179 -7.82 -5.41 1.82
N LEU A 180 -7.09 -4.59 2.59
CA LEU A 180 -7.02 -4.71 4.04
C LEU A 180 -8.38 -4.39 4.69
N MET A 181 -9.06 -3.35 4.21
CA MET A 181 -10.42 -3.02 4.64
C MET A 181 -11.41 -4.10 4.23
N PHE A 182 -11.36 -4.62 3.00
CA PHE A 182 -12.21 -5.71 2.54
C PHE A 182 -12.02 -6.98 3.40
N TYR A 183 -10.77 -7.30 3.75
CA TYR A 183 -10.48 -8.42 4.64
C TYR A 183 -11.11 -8.23 6.02
N ARG A 184 -10.99 -7.02 6.59
CA ARG A 184 -11.62 -6.69 7.89
C ARG A 184 -13.16 -6.80 7.84
N GLU A 185 -13.78 -6.46 6.73
CA GLU A 185 -15.25 -6.51 6.55
C GLU A 185 -15.76 -7.89 6.07
N GLY A 186 -14.93 -8.93 6.13
CA GLY A 186 -15.34 -10.32 5.93
C GLY A 186 -15.03 -10.93 4.56
N MET A 187 -14.13 -10.32 3.78
CA MET A 187 -13.60 -10.94 2.56
C MET A 187 -12.95 -12.30 2.91
N PRO A 188 -13.19 -13.36 2.13
CA PRO A 188 -12.54 -14.64 2.37
C PRO A 188 -11.02 -14.53 2.42
N GLY A 189 -10.41 -15.03 3.49
CA GLY A 189 -8.95 -14.95 3.71
C GLY A 189 -8.12 -15.58 2.58
N GLY A 190 -8.69 -16.52 1.83
CA GLY A 190 -8.05 -17.13 0.66
C GLY A 190 -7.69 -16.13 -0.44
N ILE A 191 -8.45 -15.04 -0.61
CA ILE A 191 -8.15 -14.00 -1.61
C ILE A 191 -6.90 -13.23 -1.18
N LEU A 192 -6.84 -12.81 0.09
CA LEU A 192 -5.66 -12.12 0.62
C LEU A 192 -4.43 -13.04 0.60
N PHE A 193 -4.60 -14.30 1.02
CA PHE A 193 -3.54 -15.30 0.98
C PHE A 193 -3.00 -15.51 -0.45
N THR A 194 -3.89 -15.59 -1.45
CA THR A 194 -3.49 -15.71 -2.86
C THR A 194 -2.67 -14.50 -3.32
N GLY A 195 -3.08 -13.28 -2.96
CA GLY A 195 -2.32 -12.07 -3.28
C GLY A 195 -0.92 -12.07 -2.68
N VAL A 196 -0.79 -12.42 -1.39
CA VAL A 196 0.52 -12.54 -0.72
C VAL A 196 1.37 -13.65 -1.34
N ALA A 197 0.77 -14.81 -1.64
CA ALA A 197 1.46 -15.92 -2.31
C ALA A 197 2.01 -15.51 -3.68
N MET A 198 1.23 -14.78 -4.48
CA MET A 198 1.69 -14.26 -5.78
C MET A 198 2.89 -13.31 -5.66
N ILE A 199 2.89 -12.43 -4.66
CA ILE A 199 4.06 -11.57 -4.39
C ILE A 199 5.28 -12.41 -4.03
N LEU A 200 5.12 -13.43 -3.18
CA LEU A 200 6.22 -14.33 -2.82
C LEU A 200 6.74 -15.10 -4.04
N TYR A 201 5.84 -15.61 -4.90
CA TYR A 201 6.25 -16.30 -6.13
C TYR A 201 7.03 -15.39 -7.07
N PHE A 202 6.59 -14.15 -7.23
CA PHE A 202 7.26 -13.16 -8.05
C PHE A 202 8.66 -12.85 -7.49
N VAL A 203 8.77 -12.51 -6.21
CA VAL A 203 10.05 -12.14 -5.58
C VAL A 203 11.04 -13.32 -5.61
N ILE A 204 10.63 -14.49 -5.13
CA ILE A 204 11.53 -15.65 -5.03
C ILE A 204 11.85 -16.20 -6.42
N GLY A 205 10.85 -16.26 -7.29
CA GLY A 205 11.02 -16.76 -8.65
C GLY A 205 12.06 -15.99 -9.44
N ILE A 206 11.98 -14.65 -9.43
CA ILE A 206 12.89 -13.79 -10.19
C ILE A 206 14.24 -13.67 -9.49
N LYS A 207 14.27 -13.40 -8.17
CA LYS A 207 15.54 -13.22 -7.44
C LYS A 207 16.48 -14.42 -7.56
N TYR A 208 15.94 -15.61 -7.50
CA TYR A 208 16.72 -16.86 -7.51
C TYR A 208 16.62 -17.61 -8.84
N GLU A 209 16.19 -16.98 -9.92
CA GLU A 209 16.06 -17.65 -11.22
C GLU A 209 17.40 -18.14 -11.76
N GLN A 210 18.44 -17.30 -11.65
CA GLN A 210 19.79 -17.62 -12.15
C GLN A 210 20.64 -18.42 -11.15
N VAL A 211 20.16 -18.54 -9.90
CA VAL A 211 20.87 -19.33 -8.88
C VAL A 211 20.56 -20.81 -9.08
N LEU A 212 21.59 -21.60 -9.25
CA LEU A 212 21.48 -23.06 -9.39
C LEU A 212 21.39 -23.74 -8.03
N LEU A 213 20.54 -24.76 -7.95
CA LEU A 213 20.39 -25.56 -6.74
C LEU A 213 21.57 -26.58 -6.66
N TRP A 214 22.52 -26.31 -5.75
CA TRP A 214 23.79 -27.06 -5.65
C TRP A 214 24.52 -27.09 -6.99
N ASP A 215 25.03 -28.27 -7.40
CA ASP A 215 25.72 -28.48 -8.67
C ASP A 215 24.78 -29.06 -9.75
N THR A 216 23.45 -28.86 -9.62
CA THR A 216 22.45 -29.35 -10.57
C THR A 216 22.05 -28.27 -11.55
N PRO A 217 21.54 -28.56 -12.76
CA PRO A 217 21.08 -27.57 -13.72
C PRO A 217 19.70 -26.98 -13.35
N THR A 218 19.27 -27.12 -12.08
CA THR A 218 17.96 -26.71 -11.59
C THR A 218 17.99 -25.28 -11.10
N SER A 219 17.14 -24.42 -11.64
CA SER A 219 16.91 -23.07 -11.10
C SER A 219 16.28 -23.14 -9.71
N LEU A 220 16.94 -22.53 -8.71
CA LEU A 220 16.46 -22.46 -7.34
C LEU A 220 15.12 -21.71 -7.25
N GLY A 221 14.94 -20.65 -8.03
CA GLY A 221 13.70 -19.87 -8.07
C GLY A 221 12.51 -20.71 -8.55
N LYS A 222 12.64 -21.36 -9.71
CA LYS A 222 11.58 -22.22 -10.27
C LYS A 222 11.26 -23.39 -9.34
N PHE A 223 12.28 -24.03 -8.79
CA PHE A 223 12.13 -25.12 -7.82
C PHE A 223 11.35 -24.66 -6.57
N ALA A 224 11.76 -23.58 -5.94
CA ALA A 224 11.15 -23.07 -4.71
C ALA A 224 9.68 -22.67 -4.92
N VAL A 225 9.37 -21.98 -6.02
CA VAL A 225 8.00 -21.55 -6.31
C VAL A 225 7.07 -22.74 -6.53
N LEU A 226 7.45 -23.71 -7.34
CA LEU A 226 6.61 -24.89 -7.59
C LEU A 226 6.39 -25.71 -6.31
N LEU A 227 7.42 -25.85 -5.47
CA LEU A 227 7.29 -26.50 -4.18
C LEU A 227 6.36 -25.72 -3.23
N MET A 228 6.45 -24.38 -3.20
CA MET A 228 5.53 -23.54 -2.42
C MET A 228 4.09 -23.69 -2.89
N VAL A 229 3.81 -23.73 -4.19
CA VAL A 229 2.45 -23.95 -4.71
C VAL A 229 1.87 -25.26 -4.19
N GLN A 230 2.67 -26.34 -4.17
CA GLN A 230 2.25 -27.66 -3.67
C GLN A 230 1.95 -27.63 -2.16
N ILE A 231 2.85 -27.03 -1.37
CA ILE A 231 2.70 -26.91 0.09
C ILE A 231 1.51 -26.01 0.44
N PHE A 232 1.33 -24.89 -0.24
CA PHE A 232 0.22 -23.98 0.01
C PHE A 232 -1.11 -24.62 -0.37
N SER A 233 -1.15 -25.38 -1.47
CA SER A 233 -2.36 -26.14 -1.85
C SER A 233 -2.70 -27.20 -0.79
N ALA A 234 -1.71 -27.91 -0.24
CA ALA A 234 -1.91 -28.84 0.87
C ALA A 234 -2.42 -28.12 2.13
N GLY A 235 -1.86 -26.96 2.48
CA GLY A 235 -2.32 -26.13 3.59
C GLY A 235 -3.76 -25.67 3.41
N MET A 236 -4.14 -25.27 2.21
CA MET A 236 -5.53 -24.90 1.90
C MET A 236 -6.49 -26.09 2.01
N VAL A 237 -6.09 -27.31 1.62
CA VAL A 237 -6.90 -28.52 1.84
C VAL A 237 -7.10 -28.77 3.32
N TYR A 238 -6.05 -28.60 4.13
CA TYR A 238 -6.15 -28.72 5.58
C TYR A 238 -7.12 -27.72 6.18
N ASP A 239 -7.03 -26.46 5.80
CA ASP A 239 -7.81 -25.37 6.42
C ASP A 239 -9.26 -25.28 5.90
N TYR A 240 -9.45 -25.28 4.58
CA TYR A 240 -10.76 -25.08 3.96
C TYR A 240 -11.59 -26.36 3.80
N CYS A 241 -10.94 -27.50 3.55
CA CYS A 241 -11.63 -28.78 3.42
C CYS A 241 -11.71 -29.55 4.76
N LYS A 242 -10.94 -29.10 5.78
CA LYS A 242 -10.82 -29.74 7.10
C LYS A 242 -10.39 -31.22 7.02
N ASP A 243 -9.71 -31.60 5.92
CA ASP A 243 -9.26 -32.97 5.67
C ASP A 243 -7.74 -33.08 5.90
N LYS A 244 -7.40 -33.32 7.17
CA LYS A 244 -6.01 -33.44 7.61
C LYS A 244 -5.27 -34.61 6.91
N ALA A 245 -5.96 -35.72 6.70
CA ALA A 245 -5.36 -36.90 6.11
C ALA A 245 -4.92 -36.66 4.66
N LYS A 246 -5.78 -36.05 3.85
CA LYS A 246 -5.45 -35.72 2.45
C LYS A 246 -4.42 -34.60 2.36
N ALA A 247 -4.50 -33.56 3.21
CA ALA A 247 -3.51 -32.52 3.26
C ALA A 247 -2.10 -33.09 3.52
N LEU A 248 -1.99 -33.99 4.54
CA LEU A 248 -0.74 -34.67 4.86
C LEU A 248 -0.27 -35.58 3.72
N GLN A 249 -1.19 -36.30 3.06
CA GLN A 249 -0.89 -37.15 1.91
C GLN A 249 -0.30 -36.31 0.76
N ILE A 250 -0.93 -35.18 0.39
CA ILE A 250 -0.42 -34.28 -0.65
C ILE A 250 0.98 -33.78 -0.28
N ALA A 251 1.17 -33.27 0.94
CA ALA A 251 2.45 -32.73 1.38
C ALA A 251 3.53 -33.81 1.43
N SER A 252 3.26 -34.99 2.00
CA SER A 252 4.23 -36.07 2.14
C SER A 252 4.63 -36.66 0.79
N VAL A 253 3.70 -36.83 -0.14
CA VAL A 253 3.96 -37.32 -1.49
C VAL A 253 4.78 -36.27 -2.27
N SER A 254 4.40 -35.03 -2.24
CA SER A 254 5.13 -33.94 -2.92
C SER A 254 6.57 -33.82 -2.41
N ILE A 255 6.75 -33.74 -1.08
CA ILE A 255 8.06 -33.60 -0.46
C ILE A 255 8.88 -34.89 -0.66
N GLY A 256 8.26 -36.05 -0.49
CA GLY A 256 8.94 -37.34 -0.62
C GLY A 256 9.49 -37.56 -2.04
N ILE A 257 8.68 -37.38 -3.08
CA ILE A 257 9.12 -37.48 -4.48
C ILE A 257 10.20 -36.43 -4.74
N THR A 258 10.02 -35.21 -4.33
CA THR A 258 10.99 -34.12 -4.49
C THR A 258 12.34 -34.50 -3.88
N LEU A 259 12.37 -34.99 -2.64
CA LEU A 259 13.60 -35.38 -1.95
C LEU A 259 14.32 -36.55 -2.65
N VAL A 260 13.58 -37.57 -3.08
CA VAL A 260 14.17 -38.73 -3.80
C VAL A 260 14.85 -38.26 -5.09
N PHE A 261 14.17 -37.50 -5.91
CA PHE A 261 14.74 -37.03 -7.18
C PHE A 261 15.82 -35.96 -6.99
N LEU A 262 15.75 -35.18 -5.95
CA LEU A 262 16.78 -34.21 -5.58
C LEU A 262 18.08 -34.92 -5.16
N LEU A 263 18.00 -35.97 -4.35
CA LEU A 263 19.15 -36.81 -3.99
C LEU A 263 19.69 -37.54 -5.22
N PHE A 264 18.81 -38.07 -6.08
CA PHE A 264 19.20 -38.72 -7.31
C PHE A 264 19.93 -37.77 -8.27
N SER A 265 19.41 -36.55 -8.48
CA SER A 265 20.05 -35.54 -9.32
C SER A 265 21.41 -35.09 -8.77
N LYS A 266 21.57 -35.07 -7.43
CA LYS A 266 22.83 -34.66 -6.80
C LYS A 266 23.91 -35.75 -6.86
N PHE A 267 23.54 -37.02 -6.64
CA PHE A 267 24.52 -38.07 -6.40
C PHE A 267 24.69 -39.04 -7.56
N VAL A 268 23.73 -39.11 -8.50
CA VAL A 268 23.76 -40.13 -9.58
C VAL A 268 23.91 -39.48 -10.95
N ILE A 269 22.96 -38.71 -11.41
CA ILE A 269 22.95 -38.03 -12.71
C ILE A 269 22.36 -36.63 -12.55
N PRO A 270 23.11 -35.57 -12.83
CA PRO A 270 22.59 -34.21 -12.76
C PRO A 270 21.55 -33.98 -13.87
N PHE A 271 20.30 -33.67 -13.48
CA PHE A 271 19.22 -33.29 -14.38
C PHE A 271 18.36 -32.19 -13.72
N ASP A 272 17.57 -31.47 -14.53
CA ASP A 272 16.71 -30.40 -14.04
C ASP A 272 15.47 -30.94 -13.32
N ILE A 273 15.43 -30.76 -12.00
CA ILE A 273 14.34 -31.20 -11.10
C ILE A 273 13.05 -30.45 -11.37
N VAL A 274 13.09 -29.29 -12.02
CA VAL A 274 11.88 -28.49 -12.36
C VAL A 274 10.88 -29.35 -13.14
N TRP A 275 11.33 -30.23 -14.02
CA TRP A 275 10.45 -31.16 -14.76
C TRP A 275 9.69 -32.11 -13.84
N ILE A 276 10.35 -32.62 -12.79
CA ILE A 276 9.68 -33.45 -11.76
C ILE A 276 8.67 -32.63 -10.98
N GLN A 277 9.01 -31.40 -10.61
CA GLN A 277 8.09 -30.48 -9.92
C GLN A 277 6.85 -30.16 -10.75
N ILE A 278 7.01 -29.97 -12.07
CA ILE A 278 5.89 -29.81 -13.00
C ILE A 278 5.02 -31.07 -13.02
N GLY A 279 5.64 -32.26 -13.10
CA GLY A 279 4.93 -33.54 -13.04
C GLY A 279 4.13 -33.72 -11.76
N ILE A 280 4.72 -33.42 -10.59
CA ILE A 280 4.01 -33.43 -9.29
C ILE A 280 2.86 -32.42 -9.29
N SER A 281 3.05 -31.24 -9.84
CA SER A 281 2.00 -30.21 -9.92
C SER A 281 0.84 -30.64 -10.81
N ILE A 282 1.12 -31.33 -11.93
CA ILE A 282 0.07 -31.90 -12.79
C ILE A 282 -0.72 -32.99 -12.04
N LEU A 283 -0.03 -33.87 -11.31
CA LEU A 283 -0.67 -34.91 -10.48
C LEU A 283 -1.52 -34.27 -9.37
N LEU A 284 -1.03 -33.20 -8.73
CA LEU A 284 -1.79 -32.43 -7.73
C LEU A 284 -3.07 -31.84 -8.33
N ILE A 285 -2.98 -31.22 -9.50
CA ILE A 285 -4.12 -30.64 -10.23
C ILE A 285 -5.13 -31.75 -10.55
N GLY A 286 -4.69 -32.89 -11.07
CA GLY A 286 -5.53 -34.04 -11.35
C GLY A 286 -6.21 -34.60 -10.10
N TYR A 287 -5.48 -34.70 -9.00
CA TYR A 287 -6.00 -35.14 -7.70
C TYR A 287 -7.06 -34.18 -7.15
N LEU A 288 -6.81 -32.86 -7.18
CA LEU A 288 -7.78 -31.85 -6.75
C LEU A 288 -9.01 -31.83 -7.64
N LEU A 289 -8.86 -31.99 -8.96
CA LEU A 289 -9.96 -32.08 -9.89
C LEU A 289 -10.84 -33.31 -9.62
N TYR A 290 -10.21 -34.49 -9.44
CA TYR A 290 -10.91 -35.72 -9.09
C TYR A 290 -11.74 -35.52 -7.80
N HIS A 291 -11.13 -34.98 -6.74
CA HIS A 291 -11.84 -34.76 -5.49
C HIS A 291 -12.91 -33.67 -5.61
N SER A 292 -12.72 -32.63 -6.40
CA SER A 292 -13.73 -31.62 -6.67
C SER A 292 -14.97 -32.22 -7.31
N LEU A 293 -14.80 -33.11 -8.29
CA LEU A 293 -15.92 -33.77 -8.98
C LEU A 293 -16.57 -34.85 -8.12
N TYR A 294 -15.77 -35.66 -7.41
CA TYR A 294 -16.25 -36.79 -6.61
C TYR A 294 -17.01 -36.34 -5.35
N THR A 295 -16.45 -35.40 -4.58
CA THR A 295 -17.05 -34.93 -3.32
C THR A 295 -18.06 -33.81 -3.54
N ARG A 296 -18.08 -33.17 -4.72
CA ARG A 296 -18.86 -31.98 -5.06
C ARG A 296 -18.65 -30.81 -4.10
N MET A 297 -17.56 -30.79 -3.36
CA MET A 297 -17.21 -29.71 -2.45
C MET A 297 -16.57 -28.55 -3.20
N ARG A 298 -17.17 -27.37 -3.16
CA ARG A 298 -16.67 -26.16 -3.83
C ARG A 298 -15.24 -25.77 -3.40
N ASN A 299 -14.85 -26.11 -2.16
CA ASN A 299 -13.53 -25.77 -1.66
C ASN A 299 -12.39 -26.42 -2.45
N TYR A 300 -12.53 -27.69 -2.88
CA TYR A 300 -11.52 -28.33 -3.74
C TYR A 300 -11.42 -27.63 -5.10
N PHE A 301 -12.53 -27.11 -5.63
CA PHE A 301 -12.52 -26.35 -6.88
C PHE A 301 -11.77 -25.01 -6.71
N TYR A 302 -11.95 -24.29 -5.60
CA TYR A 302 -11.21 -23.06 -5.32
C TYR A 302 -9.70 -23.32 -5.16
N ILE A 303 -9.31 -24.43 -4.50
CA ILE A 303 -7.91 -24.79 -4.36
C ILE A 303 -7.32 -25.21 -5.73
N LEU A 304 -8.09 -25.86 -6.58
CA LEU A 304 -7.69 -26.17 -7.95
C LEU A 304 -7.42 -24.89 -8.75
N ILE A 305 -8.31 -23.91 -8.69
CA ILE A 305 -8.12 -22.59 -9.34
C ILE A 305 -6.88 -21.89 -8.77
N PHE A 306 -6.68 -21.94 -7.46
CA PHE A 306 -5.48 -21.39 -6.82
C PHE A 306 -4.21 -22.05 -7.37
N ALA A 307 -4.13 -23.38 -7.44
CA ALA A 307 -2.96 -24.08 -7.92
C ALA A 307 -2.65 -23.77 -9.40
N ILE A 308 -3.66 -23.84 -10.27
CA ILE A 308 -3.51 -23.50 -11.69
C ILE A 308 -3.15 -22.02 -11.86
N GLY A 309 -3.87 -21.13 -11.18
CA GLY A 309 -3.63 -19.70 -11.24
C GLY A 309 -2.25 -19.29 -10.73
N SER A 310 -1.75 -19.93 -9.67
CA SER A 310 -0.40 -19.71 -9.13
C SER A 310 0.69 -20.08 -10.13
N ILE A 311 0.56 -21.24 -10.78
CA ILE A 311 1.52 -21.71 -11.79
C ILE A 311 1.45 -20.79 -13.02
N ALA A 312 0.26 -20.48 -13.50
CA ALA A 312 0.07 -19.59 -14.64
C ALA A 312 0.62 -18.18 -14.36
N PHE A 313 0.38 -17.62 -13.16
CA PHE A 313 0.93 -16.35 -12.74
C PHE A 313 2.44 -16.38 -12.73
N PHE A 314 3.06 -17.40 -12.14
CA PHE A 314 4.50 -17.51 -12.04
C PHE A 314 5.18 -17.50 -13.43
N TYR A 315 4.71 -18.33 -14.35
CA TYR A 315 5.26 -18.37 -15.71
C TYR A 315 4.93 -17.12 -16.55
N SER A 316 3.77 -16.47 -16.28
CA SER A 316 3.45 -15.22 -16.94
C SER A 316 4.24 -14.04 -16.40
N ALA A 317 4.63 -14.06 -15.12
CA ALA A 317 5.37 -12.96 -14.48
C ALA A 317 6.73 -12.72 -15.12
N ASP A 318 7.46 -13.79 -15.43
CA ASP A 318 8.74 -13.71 -16.17
C ASP A 318 8.53 -13.14 -17.58
N PHE A 319 7.51 -13.62 -18.29
CA PHE A 319 7.16 -13.08 -19.62
C PHE A 319 6.80 -11.58 -19.55
N VAL A 320 6.01 -11.18 -18.58
CA VAL A 320 5.61 -9.77 -18.40
C VAL A 320 6.82 -8.90 -18.09
N LEU A 321 7.66 -9.34 -17.16
CA LEU A 321 8.87 -8.61 -16.78
C LEU A 321 9.79 -8.38 -17.98
N ASN A 322 10.00 -9.43 -18.81
CA ASN A 322 10.98 -9.40 -19.88
C ASN A 322 10.47 -8.80 -21.19
N ASN A 323 9.14 -8.87 -21.48
CA ASN A 323 8.59 -8.53 -22.79
C ASN A 323 7.52 -7.42 -22.76
N VAL A 324 6.89 -7.15 -21.61
CA VAL A 324 5.76 -6.20 -21.52
C VAL A 324 6.15 -4.94 -20.76
N MET A 325 6.98 -5.06 -19.72
CA MET A 325 7.37 -3.91 -18.90
C MET A 325 8.34 -2.99 -19.63
N GLU A 326 8.19 -1.69 -19.44
CA GLU A 326 9.11 -0.70 -19.96
C GLU A 326 10.51 -0.84 -19.30
N PRO A 327 11.61 -0.56 -20.02
CA PRO A 327 12.97 -0.78 -19.52
C PRO A 327 13.23 -0.14 -18.14
N HIS A 328 12.73 1.07 -17.93
CA HIS A 328 12.92 1.79 -16.66
C HIS A 328 12.17 1.12 -15.48
N GLN A 329 11.03 0.46 -15.72
CA GLN A 329 10.29 -0.27 -14.68
C GLN A 329 10.99 -1.59 -14.33
N ARG A 330 11.51 -2.28 -15.36
CA ARG A 330 12.27 -3.51 -15.18
C ARG A 330 13.54 -3.28 -14.35
N VAL A 331 14.30 -2.21 -14.66
CA VAL A 331 15.51 -1.85 -13.90
C VAL A 331 15.19 -1.61 -12.43
N ARG A 332 14.11 -0.91 -12.11
CA ARG A 332 13.68 -0.70 -10.71
C ARG A 332 13.41 -2.00 -9.95
N ILE A 333 12.81 -2.98 -10.62
CA ILE A 333 12.55 -4.30 -10.02
C ILE A 333 13.85 -5.08 -9.84
N ASN A 334 14.72 -5.08 -10.85
CA ASN A 334 16.00 -5.77 -10.79
C ASN A 334 16.89 -5.21 -9.67
N VAL A 335 16.95 -3.89 -9.53
CA VAL A 335 17.69 -3.23 -8.44
C VAL A 335 17.12 -3.60 -7.07
N LEU A 336 15.78 -3.59 -6.91
CA LEU A 336 15.15 -4.00 -5.66
C LEU A 336 15.48 -5.45 -5.28
N LEU A 337 15.52 -6.34 -6.28
CA LEU A 337 15.84 -7.76 -6.04
C LEU A 337 17.33 -8.03 -5.88
N GLY A 338 18.18 -6.99 -6.06
CA GLY A 338 19.63 -7.11 -6.00
C GLY A 338 20.21 -7.90 -7.18
N LEU A 339 19.54 -7.85 -8.34
CA LEU A 339 19.99 -8.50 -9.58
C LEU A 339 20.84 -7.56 -10.44
N ASP A 340 20.65 -6.26 -10.27
CA ASP A 340 21.38 -5.21 -10.96
C ASP A 340 21.90 -4.18 -9.94
N GLU A 341 23.17 -3.82 -10.03
CA GLU A 341 23.78 -2.74 -9.26
C GLU A 341 23.79 -1.45 -10.10
N ASP A 342 22.61 -0.98 -10.52
CA ASP A 342 22.51 0.30 -11.25
C ASP A 342 22.69 1.47 -10.29
N LEU A 343 23.92 1.67 -9.86
CA LEU A 343 24.33 2.76 -8.96
C LEU A 343 24.27 4.15 -9.62
N ALA A 344 24.06 4.24 -10.93
CA ALA A 344 23.98 5.50 -11.67
C ALA A 344 22.55 5.86 -12.11
N GLY A 345 21.60 4.90 -12.07
CA GLY A 345 20.22 5.07 -12.53
C GLY A 345 19.17 4.83 -11.44
N ALA A 346 18.33 3.83 -11.62
CA ALA A 346 17.19 3.57 -10.72
C ALA A 346 17.59 3.21 -9.28
N GLY A 347 18.76 2.60 -9.07
CA GLY A 347 19.31 2.27 -7.75
C GLY A 347 19.98 3.43 -7.05
N TYR A 348 20.36 4.49 -7.79
CA TYR A 348 21.06 5.63 -7.25
C TYR A 348 20.32 6.29 -6.08
N ASN A 349 19.01 6.52 -6.23
CA ASN A 349 18.20 7.18 -5.22
C ASN A 349 18.16 6.39 -3.90
N VAL A 350 17.99 5.07 -3.98
CA VAL A 350 17.97 4.18 -2.82
C VAL A 350 19.34 4.15 -2.17
N HIS A 351 20.38 3.92 -2.94
CA HIS A 351 21.76 3.87 -2.41
C HIS A 351 22.17 5.17 -1.72
N GLN A 352 21.87 6.34 -2.33
CA GLN A 352 22.14 7.63 -1.71
C GLN A 352 21.31 7.87 -0.45
N SER A 353 20.05 7.39 -0.42
CA SER A 353 19.20 7.51 0.78
C SER A 353 19.74 6.63 1.93
N GLU A 354 20.21 5.42 1.64
CA GLU A 354 20.85 4.55 2.64
C GLU A 354 22.15 5.16 3.21
N ILE A 355 22.97 5.75 2.34
CA ILE A 355 24.19 6.49 2.77
C ILE A 355 23.80 7.67 3.67
N ALA A 356 22.77 8.44 3.28
CA ALA A 356 22.30 9.58 4.08
C ALA A 356 21.86 9.12 5.48
N ILE A 357 20.95 8.13 5.57
CA ILE A 357 20.47 7.58 6.85
C ILE A 357 21.63 7.01 7.67
N GLY A 358 22.48 6.19 7.05
CA GLY A 358 23.63 5.60 7.73
C GLY A 358 24.61 6.64 8.30
N SER A 359 24.76 7.78 7.62
CA SER A 359 25.64 8.88 8.04
C SER A 359 25.13 9.64 9.27
N GLY A 360 23.81 9.56 9.58
CA GLY A 360 23.21 10.22 10.74
C GLY A 360 23.49 9.51 12.08
N GLY A 361 23.79 8.21 12.07
CA GLY A 361 24.06 7.45 13.29
C GLY A 361 22.90 7.48 14.29
N LEU A 362 23.21 7.49 15.60
CA LEU A 362 22.17 7.46 16.64
C LEU A 362 21.47 8.80 16.85
N LYS A 363 22.20 9.91 16.85
CA LYS A 363 21.69 11.24 17.24
C LYS A 363 21.49 12.20 16.07
N GLY A 364 21.85 11.79 14.86
CA GLY A 364 21.85 12.67 13.69
C GLY A 364 23.01 13.67 13.67
N LYS A 365 23.14 14.37 12.55
CA LYS A 365 24.11 15.46 12.36
C LYS A 365 23.61 16.79 12.92
N GLY A 366 22.34 16.86 13.30
CA GLY A 366 21.65 18.06 13.76
C GLY A 366 20.91 18.78 12.63
N PHE A 367 19.91 19.55 13.02
CA PHE A 367 19.06 20.33 12.11
C PHE A 367 19.91 21.23 11.19
N LEU A 368 19.63 21.21 9.91
CA LEU A 368 20.36 21.90 8.84
C LEU A 368 21.85 21.54 8.75
N ASN A 369 22.27 20.39 9.25
CA ASN A 369 23.67 19.93 9.17
C ASN A 369 23.84 18.64 8.34
N GLY A 370 22.80 18.19 7.67
CA GLY A 370 22.88 17.07 6.74
C GLY A 370 23.83 17.37 5.58
N THR A 371 24.79 16.54 5.31
CA THR A 371 25.76 16.73 4.21
C THR A 371 25.24 16.18 2.89
N GLN A 372 24.63 15.00 2.91
CA GLN A 372 24.06 14.34 1.72
C GLN A 372 22.83 15.09 1.22
N THR A 373 21.97 15.50 2.15
CA THR A 373 20.74 16.25 1.86
C THR A 373 21.03 17.65 1.33
N LYS A 374 22.00 18.40 1.90
CA LYS A 374 22.40 19.73 1.43
C LYS A 374 23.03 19.74 0.04
N LEU A 375 23.81 18.72 -0.26
CA LEU A 375 24.46 18.58 -1.56
C LEU A 375 23.50 18.00 -2.62
N LYS A 376 22.24 17.71 -2.25
CA LYS A 376 21.18 17.17 -3.11
C LYS A 376 21.58 15.89 -3.84
N PHE A 377 22.36 15.03 -3.17
CA PHE A 377 22.72 13.73 -3.73
C PHE A 377 21.52 12.78 -3.81
N VAL A 378 20.50 12.97 -2.97
CA VAL A 378 19.25 12.20 -3.03
C VAL A 378 18.24 13.00 -3.87
N PRO A 379 17.88 12.56 -5.09
CA PRO A 379 16.82 13.19 -5.86
C PRO A 379 15.47 13.12 -5.14
N GLU A 380 14.62 14.16 -5.31
CA GLU A 380 13.27 14.23 -4.72
C GLU A 380 13.27 14.01 -3.19
N GLN A 381 14.31 14.47 -2.51
CA GLN A 381 14.48 14.29 -1.06
C GLN A 381 13.45 15.02 -0.21
N ASP A 382 12.80 16.06 -0.73
CA ASP A 382 11.77 16.83 -0.03
C ASP A 382 10.34 16.29 -0.26
N THR A 383 10.15 15.39 -1.23
CA THR A 383 8.89 14.74 -1.54
C THR A 383 8.89 13.26 -1.15
N ASP A 384 9.39 12.42 -2.04
CA ASP A 384 9.29 10.96 -1.92
C ASP A 384 10.31 10.37 -0.96
N PHE A 385 11.51 10.98 -0.86
CA PHE A 385 12.61 10.51 -0.01
C PHE A 385 12.79 11.33 1.27
N ILE A 386 11.76 12.05 1.74
CA ILE A 386 11.87 12.94 2.90
C ILE A 386 12.37 12.22 4.16
N PHE A 387 12.07 10.94 4.33
CA PHE A 387 12.50 10.16 5.49
C PHE A 387 14.02 9.99 5.57
N CYS A 388 14.76 10.09 4.44
CA CYS A 388 16.22 10.08 4.47
C CYS A 388 16.80 11.32 5.16
N THR A 389 16.14 12.48 4.99
CA THR A 389 16.54 13.73 5.68
C THR A 389 16.37 13.59 7.20
N VAL A 390 15.28 12.97 7.65
CA VAL A 390 15.07 12.64 9.06
C VAL A 390 16.20 11.74 9.57
N GLY A 391 16.54 10.68 8.81
CA GLY A 391 17.60 9.76 9.19
C GLY A 391 18.97 10.42 9.26
N GLU A 392 19.29 11.36 8.37
CA GLU A 392 20.57 12.08 8.37
C GLU A 392 20.65 13.15 9.47
N GLU A 393 19.63 14.02 9.59
CA GLU A 393 19.66 15.17 10.50
C GLU A 393 19.33 14.80 11.95
N GLU A 394 18.31 13.95 12.15
CA GLU A 394 17.79 13.56 13.47
C GLU A 394 18.32 12.18 13.94
N GLY A 395 18.93 11.42 13.04
CA GLY A 395 19.49 10.09 13.31
C GLY A 395 18.43 9.03 13.60
N PHE A 396 18.89 7.92 14.17
CA PHE A 396 18.03 6.80 14.52
C PHE A 396 16.93 7.20 15.52
N VAL A 397 17.22 8.05 16.49
CA VAL A 397 16.24 8.48 17.51
C VAL A 397 15.11 9.28 16.86
N GLY A 398 15.43 10.21 15.96
CA GLY A 398 14.43 11.00 15.24
C GLY A 398 13.60 10.12 14.31
N ALA A 399 14.24 9.26 13.51
CA ALA A 399 13.57 8.32 12.63
C ALA A 399 12.61 7.39 13.40
N ALA A 400 13.06 6.81 14.51
CA ALA A 400 12.23 5.99 15.39
C ALA A 400 11.07 6.79 15.98
N GLY A 401 11.30 8.04 16.39
CA GLY A 401 10.27 8.95 16.90
C GLY A 401 9.16 9.21 15.88
N VAL A 402 9.52 9.47 14.61
CA VAL A 402 8.55 9.65 13.52
C VAL A 402 7.75 8.37 13.27
N LEU A 403 8.41 7.20 13.24
CA LEU A 403 7.71 5.92 13.07
C LEU A 403 6.77 5.62 14.23
N LEU A 404 7.15 5.96 15.47
CA LEU A 404 6.27 5.81 16.64
C LEU A 404 5.06 6.76 16.58
N LEU A 405 5.20 7.98 16.04
CA LEU A 405 4.07 8.88 15.81
C LEU A 405 3.10 8.29 14.77
N PHE A 406 3.60 7.74 13.67
CA PHE A 406 2.75 7.05 12.69
C PHE A 406 2.09 5.80 13.28
N LEU A 407 2.81 5.01 14.05
CA LEU A 407 2.25 3.87 14.77
C LEU A 407 1.14 4.29 15.72
N ALA A 408 1.36 5.37 16.48
CA ALA A 408 0.34 5.93 17.38
C ALA A 408 -0.89 6.40 16.59
N LEU A 409 -0.72 7.06 15.43
CA LEU A 409 -1.83 7.44 14.55
C LEU A 409 -2.62 6.21 14.08
N ILE A 410 -1.93 5.17 13.57
CA ILE A 410 -2.56 3.94 13.07
C ILE A 410 -3.34 3.23 14.18
N LEU A 411 -2.73 3.05 15.36
CA LEU A 411 -3.41 2.43 16.51
C LEU A 411 -4.61 3.25 16.97
N ARG A 412 -4.50 4.58 16.89
CA ARG A 412 -5.63 5.46 17.23
C ARG A 412 -6.75 5.34 16.21
N LEU A 413 -6.46 5.31 14.92
CA LEU A 413 -7.44 5.11 13.85
C LEU A 413 -8.17 3.76 13.99
N ILE A 414 -7.46 2.68 14.34
CA ILE A 414 -8.09 1.38 14.65
C ILE A 414 -9.10 1.56 15.77
N LYS A 415 -8.69 2.17 16.90
CA LYS A 415 -9.58 2.38 18.04
C LYS A 415 -10.80 3.24 17.69
N LEU A 416 -10.62 4.26 16.86
CA LEU A 416 -11.70 5.13 16.39
C LEU A 416 -12.65 4.38 15.46
N ALA A 417 -12.14 3.52 14.56
CA ALA A 417 -12.95 2.73 13.62
C ALA A 417 -13.77 1.65 14.35
N GLU A 418 -13.17 0.94 15.32
CA GLU A 418 -13.86 -0.11 16.08
C GLU A 418 -14.98 0.43 16.98
N ARG A 419 -14.89 1.67 17.42
CA ARG A 419 -15.93 2.28 18.26
C ARG A 419 -17.10 2.86 17.49
N GLN A 420 -17.10 2.83 16.13
CA GLN A 420 -18.18 3.39 15.32
C GLN A 420 -19.47 2.58 15.45
N PRO A 421 -20.61 3.18 15.77
CA PRO A 421 -21.88 2.48 15.88
C PRO A 421 -22.46 2.05 14.51
N PHE A 422 -22.16 2.80 13.46
CA PHE A 422 -22.66 2.56 12.10
C PHE A 422 -21.58 2.01 11.19
N SER A 423 -21.96 1.09 10.31
CA SER A 423 -21.06 0.44 9.34
C SER A 423 -20.37 1.45 8.43
N PHE A 424 -21.07 2.53 8.02
CA PHE A 424 -20.49 3.58 7.18
C PHE A 424 -19.23 4.19 7.81
N GLY A 425 -19.31 4.64 9.06
CA GLY A 425 -18.17 5.24 9.75
C GLY A 425 -17.03 4.25 10.01
N ARG A 426 -17.37 2.99 10.34
CA ARG A 426 -16.39 1.93 10.54
C ARG A 426 -15.63 1.62 9.25
N ILE A 427 -16.34 1.39 8.15
CA ILE A 427 -15.73 1.06 6.85
C ILE A 427 -14.88 2.22 6.35
N TYR A 428 -15.40 3.46 6.43
CA TYR A 428 -14.63 4.65 6.06
C TYR A 428 -13.34 4.77 6.89
N GLY A 429 -13.43 4.56 8.21
CA GLY A 429 -12.28 4.58 9.11
C GLY A 429 -11.21 3.54 8.74
N TYR A 430 -11.63 2.32 8.37
CA TYR A 430 -10.70 1.30 7.88
C TYR A 430 -10.12 1.61 6.50
N CYS A 431 -10.85 2.30 5.61
CA CYS A 431 -10.29 2.83 4.36
C CYS A 431 -9.17 3.83 4.64
N VAL A 432 -9.43 4.81 5.53
CA VAL A 432 -8.43 5.81 5.95
C VAL A 432 -7.21 5.14 6.54
N LEU A 433 -7.40 4.23 7.49
CA LEU A 433 -6.33 3.44 8.11
C LEU A 433 -5.47 2.71 7.07
N SER A 434 -6.11 2.00 6.15
CA SER A 434 -5.44 1.20 5.13
C SER A 434 -4.60 2.06 4.19
N ILE A 435 -5.12 3.21 3.78
CA ILE A 435 -4.40 4.18 2.93
C ILE A 435 -3.17 4.72 3.68
N PHE A 436 -3.32 5.17 4.93
CA PHE A 436 -2.18 5.68 5.71
C PHE A 436 -1.13 4.60 5.95
N LEU A 437 -1.54 3.39 6.36
CA LEU A 437 -0.63 2.27 6.57
C LEU A 437 0.18 1.96 5.31
N PHE A 438 -0.48 1.92 4.15
CA PHE A 438 0.16 1.64 2.88
C PHE A 438 1.18 2.73 2.50
N HIS A 439 0.82 4.01 2.63
CA HIS A 439 1.72 5.12 2.36
C HIS A 439 2.96 5.08 3.25
N VAL A 440 2.79 4.88 4.55
CA VAL A 440 3.92 4.81 5.50
C VAL A 440 4.81 3.61 5.18
N PHE A 441 4.21 2.42 4.97
CA PHE A 441 4.96 1.20 4.68
C PHE A 441 5.78 1.31 3.40
N ILE A 442 5.16 1.78 2.32
CA ILE A 442 5.86 1.89 1.04
C ILE A 442 6.88 3.03 1.04
N ASN A 443 6.54 4.22 1.57
CA ASN A 443 7.46 5.34 1.57
C ASN A 443 8.72 5.04 2.39
N VAL A 444 8.55 4.58 3.63
CA VAL A 444 9.70 4.21 4.48
C VAL A 444 10.44 3.00 3.88
N GLY A 445 9.70 2.02 3.38
CA GLY A 445 10.29 0.83 2.76
C GLY A 445 11.15 1.14 1.54
N MET A 446 10.75 2.08 0.66
CA MET A 446 11.56 2.45 -0.50
C MET A 446 12.82 3.22 -0.13
N VAL A 447 12.77 4.06 0.91
CA VAL A 447 13.92 4.81 1.41
C VAL A 447 14.96 3.87 2.04
N LEU A 448 14.50 2.74 2.63
CA LEU A 448 15.34 1.69 3.23
C LEU A 448 15.67 0.55 2.26
N GLY A 449 15.36 0.67 0.95
CA GLY A 449 15.63 -0.39 -0.02
C GLY A 449 14.79 -1.67 0.14
N LEU A 450 13.72 -1.65 0.95
CA LEU A 450 12.85 -2.82 1.20
C LEU A 450 11.71 -2.95 0.20
N THR A 451 11.34 -1.86 -0.47
CA THR A 451 10.28 -1.83 -1.48
C THR A 451 10.76 -1.05 -2.71
N PRO A 452 10.19 -1.32 -3.91
CA PRO A 452 10.60 -0.59 -5.11
C PRO A 452 10.31 0.90 -4.98
N VAL A 453 11.10 1.71 -5.70
CA VAL A 453 10.88 3.16 -5.77
C VAL A 453 9.63 3.44 -6.60
N ILE A 454 8.54 3.79 -5.92
CA ILE A 454 7.23 4.00 -6.53
C ILE A 454 6.89 5.48 -6.62
N GLY A 455 7.47 6.32 -5.76
CA GLY A 455 7.24 7.75 -5.73
C GLY A 455 5.88 8.12 -5.12
N ILE A 456 5.65 7.73 -3.86
CA ILE A 456 4.47 8.13 -3.10
C ILE A 456 4.87 8.91 -1.84
N PRO A 457 4.15 10.01 -1.51
CA PRO A 457 4.52 10.87 -0.39
C PRO A 457 4.22 10.21 0.96
N LEU A 458 5.01 10.60 1.97
CA LEU A 458 4.74 10.28 3.38
C LEU A 458 3.62 11.20 3.91
N PRO A 459 2.52 10.67 4.46
CA PRO A 459 1.38 11.49 4.88
C PRO A 459 1.75 12.58 5.88
N PHE A 460 1.29 13.81 5.64
CA PHE A 460 1.53 15.01 6.47
C PHE A 460 2.99 15.46 6.58
N PHE A 461 3.92 14.70 6.01
CA PHE A 461 5.36 14.88 6.20
C PHE A 461 6.05 15.42 4.94
N SER A 462 5.77 14.80 3.79
CA SER A 462 6.34 15.18 2.50
C SER A 462 5.86 16.55 2.03
N TYR A 463 6.73 17.25 1.28
CA TYR A 463 6.36 18.50 0.61
C TYR A 463 5.29 18.22 -0.46
N GLY A 464 4.21 19.01 -0.44
CA GLY A 464 3.20 18.98 -1.50
C GLY A 464 1.80 19.41 -1.03
N GLY A 465 1.21 20.40 -1.71
CA GLY A 465 -0.12 20.92 -1.36
C GLY A 465 -1.22 19.90 -1.56
N SER A 466 -1.28 19.26 -2.73
CA SER A 466 -2.36 18.31 -3.07
C SER A 466 -2.38 17.08 -2.16
N SER A 467 -1.21 16.50 -1.87
CA SER A 467 -1.09 15.36 -0.96
C SER A 467 -1.49 15.72 0.46
N LEU A 468 -1.02 16.88 0.95
CA LEU A 468 -1.34 17.36 2.29
C LEU A 468 -2.85 17.62 2.45
N TRP A 469 -3.49 18.26 1.46
CA TRP A 469 -4.93 18.44 1.43
C TRP A 469 -5.68 17.11 1.38
N GLY A 470 -5.27 16.19 0.50
CA GLY A 470 -5.88 14.88 0.35
C GLY A 470 -5.89 14.07 1.65
N PHE A 471 -4.74 14.00 2.34
CA PHE A 471 -4.63 13.32 3.64
C PHE A 471 -5.39 14.03 4.75
N THR A 472 -5.41 15.36 4.74
CA THR A 472 -6.18 16.14 5.69
C THR A 472 -7.69 15.90 5.50
N ILE A 473 -8.19 15.91 4.27
CA ILE A 473 -9.59 15.58 3.97
C ILE A 473 -9.93 14.18 4.47
N LEU A 474 -9.12 13.17 4.14
CA LEU A 474 -9.30 11.80 4.59
C LEU A 474 -9.46 11.71 6.11
N LEU A 475 -8.55 12.32 6.86
CA LEU A 475 -8.52 12.25 8.31
C LEU A 475 -9.67 13.04 8.95
N PHE A 476 -9.91 14.27 8.50
CA PHE A 476 -10.89 15.16 9.14
C PHE A 476 -12.33 14.76 8.84
N ILE A 477 -12.64 14.19 7.68
CA ILE A 477 -13.96 13.56 7.44
C ILE A 477 -14.17 12.43 8.46
N PHE A 478 -13.16 11.59 8.71
CA PHE A 478 -13.27 10.52 9.69
C PHE A 478 -13.48 11.06 11.11
N LEU A 479 -12.73 12.09 11.51
CA LEU A 479 -12.89 12.74 12.81
C LEU A 479 -14.29 13.37 12.96
N ARG A 480 -14.85 13.92 11.88
CA ARG A 480 -16.22 14.45 11.88
C ARG A 480 -17.28 13.38 12.07
N ILE A 481 -17.13 12.26 11.35
CA ILE A 481 -18.01 11.08 11.51
C ILE A 481 -17.90 10.52 12.93
N ASP A 482 -16.69 10.43 13.49
CA ASP A 482 -16.48 9.95 14.85
C ASP A 482 -17.09 10.88 15.90
N ALA A 483 -17.00 12.18 15.72
CA ALA A 483 -17.59 13.15 16.63
C ALA A 483 -19.13 13.07 16.68
N SER A 484 -19.79 12.73 15.56
CA SER A 484 -21.24 12.67 15.46
C SER A 484 -21.88 11.49 16.22
N ARG A 485 -21.10 10.43 16.53
CA ARG A 485 -21.61 9.27 17.28
C ARG A 485 -22.25 9.63 18.63
N ASN A 486 -21.76 10.71 19.27
CA ASN A 486 -22.28 11.15 20.58
C ASN A 486 -23.62 11.93 20.47
N PHE A 487 -24.05 12.27 19.25
CA PHE A 487 -25.30 12.96 19.00
C PHE A 487 -26.44 12.01 18.58
N THR A 488 -26.10 10.76 18.28
CA THR A 488 -27.06 9.72 17.84
C THR A 488 -27.48 8.74 18.95
N ASN A 489 -26.87 8.86 20.12
CA ASN A 489 -27.30 8.18 21.36
C ASN A 489 -28.10 9.20 22.21
#